data_6d55d4d65ac2e0e9b42cce47431f52f1
#
_entry.id   6d55d4d65ac2e0e9b42cce47431f52f1
#
_cell.length_a   1.000
_cell.length_b   1.000
_cell.length_c   1.000
_cell.angle_alpha   90.00
_cell.angle_beta   90.00
_cell.angle_gamma   90.00
#
_symmetry.space_group_name_H-M   'P 1'
#
loop_
_entity.id
_entity.type
_entity.pdbx_description
1 polymer ?
#
loop_
_entity_poly.entity_id
_entity_poly.type
_entity_poly.pdbx_seq_one_letter_code
_entity_poly.pdbx_strand_id
1 'polypeptide(L)'
;MAPLPCRLGLHKWKNFGEIVMTSWKEPGAFPGTTTKIKKYLYSERKCSRCGIMEKRIFADNPDGTKAPMGWTKTGDETQKSEG
;
A
#
# COMPACT_ATOMS: atom_id res chain seq x y z
N MET A 1 7.96 21.96 4.79
CA MET A 1 9.00 20.99 5.07
C MET A 1 8.44 19.83 5.87
N ALA A 2 8.83 18.65 5.56
CA ALA A 2 8.31 17.47 6.26
C ALA A 2 8.90 17.37 7.67
N PRO A 3 8.13 16.87 8.65
CA PRO A 3 8.66 16.61 9.97
C PRO A 3 9.83 15.63 9.92
N LEU A 4 10.70 15.71 10.88
CA LEU A 4 11.85 14.84 10.92
C LEU A 4 11.52 13.36 10.84
N PRO A 5 10.52 12.83 11.55
CA PRO A 5 10.18 11.42 11.41
C PRO A 5 9.84 11.02 9.98
N CYS A 6 9.15 11.87 9.24
CA CYS A 6 8.83 11.56 7.86
C CYS A 6 10.08 11.55 6.99
N ARG A 7 11.02 12.43 7.26
CA ARG A 7 12.28 12.46 6.52
C ARG A 7 13.10 11.21 6.74
N LEU A 8 12.92 10.56 7.88
CA LEU A 8 13.58 9.31 8.17
C LEU A 8 12.76 8.10 7.75
N GLY A 9 11.64 8.33 7.06
CA GLY A 9 10.78 7.25 6.64
C GLY A 9 9.78 6.78 7.68
N LEU A 10 9.70 7.46 8.81
CA LEU A 10 8.78 7.08 9.87
C LEU A 10 7.47 7.82 9.73
N HIS A 11 6.74 7.50 8.68
CA HIS A 11 5.45 8.14 8.42
C HIS A 11 4.36 7.59 9.34
N LYS A 12 3.38 8.42 9.61
CA LYS A 12 2.21 7.97 10.33
C LYS A 12 1.09 7.81 9.32
N TRP A 13 0.95 6.63 8.77
CA TRP A 13 0.03 6.36 7.69
C TRP A 13 -1.40 6.19 8.17
N LYS A 14 -2.32 6.73 7.40
CA LYS A 14 -3.73 6.54 7.61
C LYS A 14 -4.31 5.99 6.33
N ASN A 15 -4.86 4.81 6.38
CA ASN A 15 -5.42 4.15 5.21
C ASN A 15 -6.79 4.70 4.87
N PHE A 16 -7.09 4.79 3.58
CA PHE A 16 -8.39 5.26 3.13
C PHE A 16 -8.63 4.78 1.70
N GLY A 17 -9.72 5.23 1.11
CA GLY A 17 -10.08 4.85 -0.25
C GLY A 17 -10.92 3.60 -0.28
N GLU A 18 -10.92 2.91 -1.40
CA GLU A 18 -11.71 1.71 -1.54
C GLU A 18 -11.09 0.55 -0.81
N ILE A 19 -11.93 -0.32 -0.27
CA ILE A 19 -11.46 -1.55 0.36
C ILE A 19 -11.46 -2.64 -0.70
N VAL A 20 -10.31 -3.28 -0.87
CA VAL A 20 -10.10 -4.28 -1.90
C VAL A 20 -9.80 -5.61 -1.24
N MET A 21 -10.47 -6.66 -1.68
CA MET A 21 -10.15 -8.00 -1.18
C MET A 21 -8.87 -8.47 -1.84
N THR A 22 -7.86 -8.75 -1.03
CA THR A 22 -6.56 -9.13 -1.53
C THR A 22 -6.20 -10.53 -1.06
N SER A 23 -5.34 -11.17 -1.83
CA SER A 23 -4.86 -12.50 -1.51
C SER A 23 -3.43 -12.64 -2.00
N TRP A 24 -2.57 -13.19 -1.16
CA TRP A 24 -1.18 -13.44 -1.54
C TRP A 24 -0.65 -14.59 -0.72
N LYS A 25 0.53 -15.08 -1.08
CA LYS A 25 1.17 -16.18 -0.36
C LYS A 25 2.41 -15.69 0.35
N GLU A 26 2.64 -16.24 1.52
CA GLU A 26 3.83 -15.94 2.31
C GLU A 26 4.50 -17.25 2.71
N PRO A 27 5.79 -17.22 3.04
CA PRO A 27 6.46 -18.42 3.53
C PRO A 27 5.76 -18.96 4.77
N GLY A 28 5.57 -20.27 4.81
CA GLY A 28 4.97 -20.90 5.96
C GLY A 28 5.96 -21.12 7.07
N ALA A 29 5.51 -21.84 8.13
CA ALA A 29 6.33 -22.09 9.29
C ALA A 29 7.48 -23.06 8.99
N PHE A 30 7.33 -23.89 7.98
CA PHE A 30 8.35 -24.88 7.64
C PHE A 30 8.92 -24.61 6.25
N PRO A 31 10.17 -24.99 6.00
CA PRO A 31 10.76 -24.79 4.67
C PRO A 31 9.92 -25.51 3.60
N GLY A 32 9.76 -24.84 2.46
CA GLY A 32 9.02 -25.43 1.35
C GLY A 32 7.53 -25.31 1.44
N THR A 33 6.99 -24.67 2.47
CA THR A 33 5.55 -24.48 2.61
C THR A 33 5.20 -23.01 2.41
N THR A 34 3.94 -22.75 2.05
CA THR A 34 3.45 -21.39 1.93
C THR A 34 2.09 -21.28 2.61
N THR A 35 1.78 -20.09 3.09
CA THR A 35 0.50 -19.80 3.70
C THR A 35 -0.20 -18.76 2.82
N LYS A 36 -1.46 -19.02 2.51
CA LYS A 36 -2.26 -18.09 1.73
C LYS A 36 -2.92 -17.10 2.69
N ILE A 37 -2.72 -15.83 2.43
CA ILE A 37 -3.30 -14.76 3.24
C ILE A 37 -4.39 -14.08 2.45
N LYS A 38 -5.55 -13.90 3.07
CA LYS A 38 -6.65 -13.13 2.47
C LYS A 38 -7.02 -12.04 3.44
N LYS A 39 -7.02 -10.81 2.96
CA LYS A 39 -7.38 -9.65 3.78
C LYS A 39 -8.04 -8.59 2.93
N TYR A 40 -8.84 -7.75 3.57
CA TYR A 40 -9.35 -6.56 2.93
C TYR A 40 -8.36 -5.44 3.24
N LEU A 41 -7.86 -4.80 2.19
CA LEU A 41 -6.90 -3.71 2.34
C LEU A 41 -7.43 -2.47 1.67
N TYR A 42 -7.08 -1.33 2.24
CA TYR A 42 -7.43 -0.05 1.63
C TYR A 42 -6.53 0.20 0.44
N SER A 43 -7.08 0.84 -0.57
CA SER A 43 -6.34 1.12 -1.80
C SER A 43 -5.41 2.31 -1.69
N GLU A 44 -5.57 3.15 -0.68
CA GLU A 44 -4.77 4.36 -0.55
C GLU A 44 -4.37 4.60 0.89
N ARG A 45 -3.33 5.41 1.06
CA ARG A 45 -2.92 5.83 2.39
C ARG A 45 -2.36 7.25 2.32
N LYS A 46 -2.40 7.92 3.45
CA LYS A 46 -1.91 9.28 3.57
C LYS A 46 -1.15 9.43 4.87
N CYS A 47 0.01 10.08 4.81
CA CYS A 47 0.73 10.36 6.05
C CYS A 47 0.09 11.55 6.73
N SER A 48 -0.34 11.38 7.98
CA SER A 48 -0.99 12.44 8.71
C SER A 48 -0.03 13.54 9.15
N ARG A 49 1.26 13.31 9.00
CA ARG A 49 2.25 14.30 9.40
C ARG A 49 2.69 15.18 8.23
N CYS A 50 3.03 14.59 7.11
CA CYS A 50 3.57 15.37 6.00
C CYS A 50 2.63 15.48 4.81
N GLY A 51 1.52 14.77 4.82
CA GLY A 51 0.52 14.91 3.76
C GLY A 51 0.78 14.15 2.48
N ILE A 52 1.85 13.38 2.42
CA ILE A 52 2.12 12.57 1.24
C ILE A 52 1.06 11.50 1.11
N MET A 53 0.55 11.31 -0.10
CA MET A 53 -0.44 10.28 -0.36
C MET A 53 0.14 9.24 -1.31
N GLU A 54 -0.24 7.99 -1.08
CA GLU A 54 0.22 6.89 -1.92
C GLU A 54 -0.95 5.99 -2.27
N LYS A 55 -0.88 5.41 -3.45
CA LYS A 55 -1.90 4.49 -3.92
C LYS A 55 -1.28 3.11 -4.04
N ARG A 56 -2.00 2.09 -3.59
CA ARG A 56 -1.50 0.72 -3.63
C ARG A 56 -1.62 0.17 -5.05
N ILE A 57 -0.59 -0.51 -5.48
CA ILE A 57 -0.57 -1.16 -6.79
C ILE A 57 -1.03 -2.59 -6.58
N PHE A 58 -1.94 -3.06 -7.44
CA PHE A 58 -2.48 -4.40 -7.36
C PHE A 58 -2.26 -5.15 -8.66
N ALA A 59 -2.13 -6.45 -8.56
CA ALA A 59 -2.16 -7.34 -9.72
C ALA A 59 -3.40 -8.23 -9.58
N ASP A 60 -3.96 -8.65 -10.71
CA ASP A 60 -5.15 -9.50 -10.67
C ASP A 60 -4.78 -10.94 -10.41
N ASN A 61 -5.53 -11.58 -9.54
CA ASN A 61 -5.39 -13.01 -9.30
C ASN A 61 -6.46 -13.77 -10.07
N PRO A 62 -6.23 -15.03 -10.40
CA PRO A 62 -7.22 -15.82 -11.13
C PRO A 62 -8.53 -16.03 -10.39
N ASP A 63 -8.51 -15.93 -9.06
CA ASP A 63 -9.71 -16.16 -8.27
C ASP A 63 -10.55 -14.91 -8.06
N GLY A 64 -10.22 -13.81 -8.74
CA GLY A 64 -10.99 -12.57 -8.61
C GLY A 64 -10.51 -11.63 -7.53
N THR A 65 -9.52 -12.02 -6.74
CA THR A 65 -8.94 -11.13 -5.77
C THR A 65 -7.76 -10.39 -6.38
N LYS A 66 -7.15 -9.50 -5.61
CA LYS A 66 -5.99 -8.75 -6.07
C LYS A 66 -4.79 -9.04 -5.19
N ALA A 67 -3.61 -9.02 -5.78
CA ALA A 67 -2.37 -9.18 -5.03
C ALA A 67 -1.74 -7.81 -4.82
N PRO A 68 -1.41 -7.42 -3.58
CA PRO A 68 -0.77 -6.13 -3.35
C PRO A 68 0.67 -6.17 -3.84
N MET A 69 1.04 -5.20 -4.67
CA MET A 69 2.35 -5.18 -5.30
C MET A 69 3.24 -4.05 -4.81
N GLY A 70 2.72 -3.16 -3.98
CA GLY A 70 3.51 -2.04 -3.48
C GLY A 70 2.73 -0.75 -3.54
N TRP A 71 3.46 0.36 -3.48
CA TRP A 71 2.84 1.67 -3.40
C TRP A 71 3.44 2.61 -4.44
N THR A 72 2.62 3.55 -4.91
CA THR A 72 3.08 4.61 -5.79
C THR A 72 2.54 5.93 -5.26
N LYS A 73 3.33 6.98 -5.34
CA LYS A 73 2.88 8.29 -4.89
C LYS A 73 1.86 8.85 -5.84
N THR A 74 0.79 9.42 -5.31
CA THR A 74 -0.21 10.02 -6.17
C THR A 74 -0.66 11.37 -5.73
N GLY A 75 -0.53 11.73 -4.48
CA GLY A 75 -1.24 12.85 -3.97
C GLY A 75 -0.45 14.05 -3.65
N ASP A 76 0.74 14.12 -4.12
CA ASP A 76 1.52 15.28 -3.84
C ASP A 76 1.04 16.37 -4.72
N GLU A 77 0.57 17.49 -4.12
CA GLU A 77 0.10 18.48 -4.95
C GLU A 77 1.09 19.14 -5.75
N THR A 78 2.32 18.94 -5.52
CA THR A 78 3.28 19.45 -6.42
C THR A 78 3.38 18.68 -7.64
N GLN A 79 2.71 17.60 -7.73
CA GLN A 79 2.91 16.84 -8.80
C GLN A 79 2.20 17.11 -9.86
N LYS A 80 1.83 17.65 -10.12
CA LYS A 80 1.21 17.90 -11.08
C LYS A 80 1.66 17.57 -12.20
N SER A 81 1.76 17.21 -12.59
CA SER A 81 2.12 16.87 -13.37
C SER A 81 2.39 16.83 -14.34
N GLU A 82 2.61 16.91 -14.65
CA GLU A 82 2.90 16.87 -15.43
C GLU A 82 2.83 16.19 -16.07
N GLY A 83 2.57 15.93 -15.95
CA GLY A 83 2.44 15.51 -16.70
C GLY A 83 2.50 15.16 -17.15
#